data_e3d5066ea335ec763abebf33549e16e5
#
_entry.id   e3d5066ea335ec763abebf33549e16e5
#
_cell.length_a   1.000
_cell.length_b   1.000
_cell.length_c   1.000
_cell.angle_alpha   90.00
_cell.angle_beta   90.00
_cell.angle_gamma   90.00
#
_symmetry.space_group_name_H-M   'P 1'
#
loop_
_entity.id
_entity.type
_entity.pdbx_description
1 polymer ?
#
loop_
_entity_poly.entity_id
_entity_poly.type
_entity_poly.pdbx_seq_one_letter_code
_entity_poly.pdbx_strand_id
1 'polypeptide(L)'
;MAKSIASELKALEGFCERYEPFLPGHCYYSKDGKMTRWYVRDWTQYEAVADAPASVSVLREGLEKAVREQLMSDVPYGVLLSGGLDSSVISAIAKRYATRRVETDGKMAAWWPQLHSFAIGLEGAPDLAKAREV
;
A
#
# COMPACT_ATOMS: atom_id res chain seq x y z
N MET A 1 -22.66 0.35 27.61
CA MET A 1 -21.21 0.16 27.68
C MET A 1 -20.57 1.05 26.61
N ALA A 2 -19.63 1.92 26.96
CA ALA A 2 -18.95 2.75 25.99
C ALA A 2 -18.00 1.91 25.15
N LYS A 3 -17.85 2.24 23.86
CA LYS A 3 -16.89 1.61 22.94
C LYS A 3 -15.92 2.66 22.44
N SER A 4 -14.64 2.35 22.46
CA SER A 4 -13.56 3.16 21.91
C SER A 4 -12.90 2.42 20.75
N ILE A 5 -12.56 3.13 19.67
CA ILE A 5 -11.92 2.55 18.48
C ILE A 5 -10.61 3.32 18.26
N ALA A 6 -9.54 2.59 18.05
CA ALA A 6 -8.23 3.16 17.77
C ALA A 6 -7.47 2.30 16.75
N SER A 7 -6.55 2.91 16.02
CA SER A 7 -5.69 2.21 15.06
C SER A 7 -4.60 1.38 15.73
N GLU A 8 -4.29 1.67 16.99
CA GLU A 8 -3.24 0.99 17.75
C GLU A 8 -3.74 0.63 19.14
N LEU A 9 -3.41 -0.59 19.60
CA LEU A 9 -3.83 -1.10 20.90
C LEU A 9 -3.34 -0.23 22.06
N LYS A 10 -2.12 0.30 21.97
CA LYS A 10 -1.54 1.17 23.01
C LYS A 10 -2.39 2.40 23.36
N ALA A 11 -3.18 2.89 22.41
CA ALA A 11 -4.09 4.02 22.62
C ALA A 11 -5.31 3.67 23.48
N LEU A 12 -5.56 2.38 23.70
CA LEU A 12 -6.69 1.87 24.50
C LEU A 12 -6.25 1.34 25.86
N GLU A 13 -4.94 1.10 26.05
CA GLU A 13 -4.41 0.61 27.31
C GLU A 13 -4.69 1.57 28.47
N GLY A 14 -4.97 0.99 29.61
CA GLY A 14 -5.23 1.72 30.86
C GLY A 14 -6.67 2.15 31.12
N PHE A 15 -7.55 2.12 30.09
CA PHE A 15 -8.96 2.46 30.29
C PHE A 15 -9.96 1.47 29.66
N CYS A 16 -9.50 0.54 28.82
CA CYS A 16 -10.31 -0.53 28.27
C CYS A 16 -10.03 -1.85 28.98
N GLU A 17 -11.08 -2.54 29.41
CA GLU A 17 -10.98 -3.85 30.04
C GLU A 17 -10.96 -5.00 29.02
N ARG A 18 -11.50 -4.76 27.82
CA ARG A 18 -11.61 -5.77 26.77
C ARG A 18 -11.27 -5.16 25.41
N TYR A 19 -10.52 -5.90 24.62
CA TYR A 19 -10.11 -5.54 23.26
C TYR A 19 -10.61 -6.55 22.26
N GLU A 20 -11.08 -6.07 21.12
CA GLU A 20 -11.47 -6.90 19.98
C GLU A 20 -10.85 -6.30 18.72
N PRO A 21 -10.21 -7.11 17.84
CA PRO A 21 -9.70 -6.62 16.58
C PRO A 21 -10.85 -6.21 15.66
N PHE A 22 -10.68 -5.10 14.95
CA PHE A 22 -11.58 -4.73 13.87
C PHE A 22 -11.18 -5.51 12.62
N LEU A 23 -11.93 -6.56 12.31
CA LEU A 23 -11.57 -7.49 11.25
C LEU A 23 -11.72 -6.87 9.86
N PRO A 24 -10.82 -7.21 8.90
CA PRO A 24 -10.96 -6.82 7.50
C PRO A 24 -12.32 -7.23 6.92
N GLY A 25 -12.84 -6.42 6.02
CA GLY A 25 -14.13 -6.66 5.38
C GLY A 25 -15.35 -6.49 6.30
N HIS A 26 -15.17 -5.89 7.48
CA HIS A 26 -16.25 -5.60 8.40
C HIS A 26 -16.53 -4.10 8.50
N CYS A 27 -17.73 -3.75 8.82
CA CYS A 27 -18.13 -2.41 9.23
C CYS A 27 -18.84 -2.45 10.58
N TYR A 28 -18.71 -1.39 11.36
CA TYR A 28 -19.42 -1.19 12.60
C TYR A 28 -20.40 -0.03 12.44
N TYR A 29 -21.67 -0.29 12.68
CA TYR A 29 -22.70 0.74 12.68
C TYR A 29 -23.18 1.01 14.11
N SER A 30 -22.94 2.21 14.61
CA SER A 30 -23.17 2.55 16.02
C SER A 30 -24.63 2.46 16.45
N LYS A 31 -25.59 2.72 15.54
CA LYS A 31 -27.02 2.62 15.84
C LYS A 31 -27.44 1.17 16.12
N ASP A 32 -26.89 0.21 15.40
CA ASP A 32 -27.20 -1.20 15.57
C ASP A 32 -26.30 -1.87 16.61
N GLY A 33 -25.19 -1.21 16.95
CA GLY A 33 -24.20 -1.73 17.88
C GLY A 33 -23.49 -3.00 17.41
N LYS A 34 -23.57 -3.33 16.12
CA LYS A 34 -23.11 -4.59 15.54
C LYS A 34 -21.96 -4.40 14.57
N MET A 35 -21.06 -5.38 14.60
CA MET A 35 -20.05 -5.60 13.57
C MET A 35 -20.65 -6.47 12.47
N THR A 36 -20.66 -6.00 11.24
CA THR A 36 -21.22 -6.71 10.10
C THR A 36 -20.14 -6.94 9.04
N ARG A 37 -19.99 -8.19 8.58
CA ARG A 37 -19.13 -8.50 7.47
C ARG A 37 -19.86 -8.13 6.18
N TRP A 38 -19.30 -7.21 5.40
CA TRP A 38 -19.89 -6.71 4.15
C TRP A 38 -19.09 -7.11 2.91
N TYR A 39 -17.83 -7.51 3.10
CA TYR A 39 -16.94 -7.86 2.01
C TYR A 39 -16.18 -9.15 2.31
N VAL A 40 -16.22 -10.07 1.36
CA VAL A 40 -15.49 -11.35 1.40
C VAL A 40 -14.69 -11.45 0.12
N ARG A 41 -13.39 -11.73 0.25
CA ARG A 41 -12.54 -12.00 -0.89
C ARG A 41 -12.55 -13.47 -1.23
N ASP A 42 -12.55 -13.80 -2.53
CA ASP A 42 -12.61 -15.18 -3.01
C ASP A 42 -11.41 -16.00 -2.52
N TRP A 43 -10.22 -15.37 -2.49
CA TRP A 43 -8.98 -16.00 -2.04
C TRP A 43 -8.85 -16.23 -0.52
N THR A 44 -9.82 -15.82 0.29
CA THR A 44 -9.82 -16.13 1.73
C THR A 44 -10.06 -17.61 2.04
N GLN A 45 -10.57 -18.35 1.06
CA GLN A 45 -10.69 -19.81 1.12
C GLN A 45 -9.58 -20.39 0.25
N TYR A 46 -8.60 -21.04 0.87
CA TYR A 46 -7.45 -21.60 0.15
C TYR A 46 -7.88 -22.57 -0.96
N GLU A 47 -8.84 -23.45 -0.68
CA GLU A 47 -9.36 -24.45 -1.60
C GLU A 47 -9.97 -23.84 -2.87
N ALA A 48 -10.51 -22.63 -2.77
CA ALA A 48 -11.09 -21.93 -3.92
C ALA A 48 -10.04 -21.39 -4.90
N VAL A 49 -8.78 -21.28 -4.48
CA VAL A 49 -7.70 -20.69 -5.28
C VAL A 49 -6.45 -21.58 -5.41
N ALA A 50 -6.42 -22.74 -4.74
CA ALA A 50 -5.27 -23.63 -4.72
C ALA A 50 -4.79 -24.02 -6.12
N ASP A 51 -5.73 -24.30 -7.01
CA ASP A 51 -5.47 -24.74 -8.39
C ASP A 51 -5.70 -23.63 -9.43
N ALA A 52 -5.86 -22.37 -8.97
CA ALA A 52 -6.05 -21.26 -9.87
C ALA A 52 -4.82 -21.04 -10.76
N PRO A 53 -4.97 -20.94 -12.09
CA PRO A 53 -3.83 -20.77 -13.00
C PRO A 53 -3.16 -19.42 -12.73
N ALA A 54 -1.85 -19.45 -12.48
CA ALA A 54 -1.05 -18.23 -12.34
C ALA A 54 -0.73 -17.65 -13.71
N SER A 55 -0.99 -16.38 -13.92
CA SER A 55 -0.62 -15.63 -15.12
C SER A 55 0.29 -14.47 -14.77
N VAL A 56 1.53 -14.52 -15.26
CA VAL A 56 2.51 -13.45 -15.05
C VAL A 56 2.03 -12.11 -15.66
N SER A 57 1.35 -12.15 -16.80
CA SER A 57 0.81 -10.95 -17.45
C SER A 57 -0.28 -10.30 -16.58
N VAL A 58 -1.22 -11.10 -16.07
CA VAL A 58 -2.28 -10.60 -15.17
C VAL A 58 -1.70 -10.04 -13.88
N LEU A 59 -0.70 -10.72 -13.31
CA LEU A 59 0.01 -10.23 -12.12
C LEU A 59 0.70 -8.89 -12.40
N ARG A 60 1.42 -8.79 -13.51
CA ARG A 60 2.09 -7.55 -13.92
C ARG A 60 1.11 -6.41 -14.11
N GLU A 61 0.05 -6.62 -14.87
CA GLU A 61 -0.98 -5.61 -15.14
C GLU A 61 -1.67 -5.14 -13.85
N GLY A 62 -2.00 -6.10 -12.97
CA GLY A 62 -2.57 -5.81 -11.66
C GLY A 62 -1.65 -4.97 -10.79
N LEU A 63 -0.35 -5.30 -10.76
CA LEU A 63 0.64 -4.56 -9.98
C LEU A 63 0.89 -3.17 -10.57
N GLU A 64 1.02 -3.04 -11.90
CA GLU A 64 1.17 -1.74 -12.57
C GLU A 64 -0.05 -0.84 -12.30
N LYS A 65 -1.26 -1.41 -12.36
CA LYS A 65 -2.50 -0.70 -12.04
C LYS A 65 -2.51 -0.24 -10.58
N ALA A 66 -2.23 -1.14 -9.63
CA ALA A 66 -2.24 -0.83 -8.21
C ALA A 66 -1.24 0.29 -7.86
N VAL A 67 -0.01 0.21 -8.36
CA VAL A 67 0.98 1.28 -8.15
C VAL A 67 0.51 2.59 -8.76
N ARG A 68 0.03 2.58 -10.01
CA ARG A 68 -0.44 3.79 -10.69
C ARG A 68 -1.57 4.48 -9.93
N GLU A 69 -2.51 3.73 -9.39
CA GLU A 69 -3.62 4.28 -8.60
C GLU A 69 -3.16 4.92 -7.29
N GLN A 70 -2.02 4.49 -6.74
CA GLN A 70 -1.41 5.09 -5.54
C GLN A 70 -0.59 6.37 -5.83
N LEU A 71 -0.29 6.66 -7.09
CA LEU A 71 0.50 7.86 -7.45
C LEU A 71 -0.33 9.14 -7.52
N MET A 72 -1.61 9.08 -7.21
CA MET A 72 -2.49 10.25 -7.10
C MET A 72 -2.05 11.10 -5.89
N SER A 73 -1.45 12.25 -6.16
CA SER A 73 -0.97 13.16 -5.11
C SER A 73 -0.90 14.58 -5.65
N ASP A 74 -1.26 15.55 -4.84
CA ASP A 74 -1.14 16.99 -5.07
C ASP A 74 0.14 17.58 -4.46
N VAL A 75 0.98 16.71 -3.89
CA VAL A 75 2.30 17.07 -3.35
C VAL A 75 3.41 16.17 -3.93
N PRO A 76 4.67 16.59 -3.91
CA PRO A 76 5.79 15.74 -4.28
C PRO A 76 5.81 14.46 -3.44
N TYR A 77 6.16 13.34 -4.08
CA TYR A 77 6.30 12.05 -3.41
C TYR A 77 7.59 11.36 -3.82
N GLY A 78 8.02 10.42 -2.99
CA GLY A 78 9.15 9.56 -3.26
C GLY A 78 8.84 8.12 -2.97
N VAL A 79 9.79 7.24 -3.23
CA VAL A 79 9.71 5.81 -2.97
C VAL A 79 10.75 5.37 -1.97
N LEU A 80 10.41 4.42 -1.12
CA LEU A 80 11.36 3.75 -0.25
C LEU A 80 11.99 2.59 -1.03
N LEU A 81 13.31 2.58 -1.15
CA LEU A 81 14.05 1.63 -1.96
C LEU A 81 15.04 0.86 -1.08
N SER A 82 14.73 -0.40 -0.77
CA SER A 82 15.58 -1.26 0.04
C SER A 82 16.62 -2.05 -0.78
N GLY A 83 16.52 -2.03 -2.12
CA GLY A 83 17.34 -2.85 -3.00
C GLY A 83 16.84 -4.30 -3.17
N GLY A 84 15.76 -4.69 -2.46
CA GLY A 84 15.07 -5.97 -2.67
C GLY A 84 14.17 -5.96 -3.91
N LEU A 85 13.74 -7.14 -4.34
CA LEU A 85 12.93 -7.32 -5.55
C LEU A 85 11.66 -6.47 -5.53
N ASP A 86 10.88 -6.53 -4.46
CA ASP A 86 9.58 -5.87 -4.37
C ASP A 86 9.70 -4.35 -4.46
N SER A 87 10.59 -3.76 -3.65
CA SER A 87 10.83 -2.31 -3.66
C SER A 87 11.38 -1.83 -5.01
N SER A 88 12.22 -2.64 -5.67
CA SER A 88 12.79 -2.32 -6.98
C SER A 88 11.72 -2.32 -8.08
N VAL A 89 10.85 -3.33 -8.10
CA VAL A 89 9.73 -3.41 -9.06
C VAL A 89 8.76 -2.25 -8.86
N ILE A 90 8.36 -1.97 -7.62
CA ILE A 90 7.45 -0.85 -7.31
C ILE A 90 8.09 0.49 -7.72
N SER A 91 9.38 0.69 -7.42
CA SER A 91 10.11 1.92 -7.80
C SER A 91 10.21 2.08 -9.33
N ALA A 92 10.47 1.00 -10.05
CA ALA A 92 10.53 1.00 -11.51
C ALA A 92 9.17 1.36 -12.15
N ILE A 93 8.07 0.82 -11.60
CA ILE A 93 6.73 1.17 -12.05
C ILE A 93 6.43 2.63 -11.72
N ALA A 94 6.68 3.08 -10.49
CA ALA A 94 6.47 4.46 -10.07
C ALA A 94 7.26 5.43 -10.97
N LYS A 95 8.52 5.13 -11.28
CA LYS A 95 9.36 5.91 -12.20
C LYS A 95 8.75 6.04 -13.59
N ARG A 96 8.20 4.95 -14.13
CA ARG A 96 7.55 4.94 -15.46
C ARG A 96 6.36 5.91 -15.54
N TYR A 97 5.60 6.03 -14.45
CA TYR A 97 4.39 6.87 -14.43
C TYR A 97 4.64 8.28 -13.87
N ALA A 98 5.66 8.48 -13.05
CA ALA A 98 6.00 9.81 -12.50
C ALA A 98 6.30 10.84 -13.59
N THR A 99 7.00 10.42 -14.65
CA THR A 99 7.39 11.31 -15.78
C THR A 99 6.23 11.68 -16.70
N ARG A 100 5.06 11.03 -16.56
CA ARG A 100 3.87 11.26 -17.38
C ARG A 100 2.82 12.10 -16.68
N ARG A 101 3.12 12.60 -15.50
CA ARG A 101 2.18 13.42 -14.75
C ARG A 101 2.02 14.78 -15.43
N VAL A 102 0.77 15.16 -15.63
CA VAL A 102 0.37 16.45 -16.20
C VAL A 102 -0.49 17.16 -15.16
N GLU A 103 -0.34 18.47 -15.04
CA GLU A 103 -1.20 19.26 -14.17
C GLU A 103 -2.69 19.21 -14.63
N THR A 104 -3.59 19.54 -13.70
CA THR A 104 -5.05 19.36 -13.89
C THR A 104 -5.63 20.04 -15.14
N ASP A 105 -4.96 21.08 -15.66
CA ASP A 105 -5.36 21.78 -16.87
C ASP A 105 -4.87 21.10 -18.16
N GLY A 106 -4.13 20.00 -18.06
CA GLY A 106 -3.59 19.23 -19.18
C GLY A 106 -2.53 19.94 -20.03
N LYS A 107 -2.11 21.15 -19.66
CA LYS A 107 -1.23 22.00 -20.48
C LYS A 107 0.20 22.09 -19.96
N MET A 108 0.42 21.84 -18.68
CA MET A 108 1.73 21.94 -18.06
C MET A 108 2.17 20.58 -17.52
N ALA A 109 3.45 20.22 -17.71
CA ALA A 109 4.07 19.12 -17.01
C ALA A 109 4.09 19.41 -15.50
N ALA A 110 3.96 18.36 -14.67
CA ALA A 110 4.06 18.53 -13.23
C ALA A 110 5.35 19.23 -12.84
N TRP A 111 5.28 20.23 -12.00
CA TRP A 111 6.43 21.04 -11.62
C TRP A 111 7.48 20.27 -10.79
N TRP A 112 7.14 19.06 -10.30
CA TRP A 112 8.09 18.10 -9.71
C TRP A 112 8.12 16.78 -10.50
N PRO A 113 8.64 16.78 -11.72
CA PRO A 113 8.63 15.57 -12.56
C PRO A 113 9.62 14.50 -12.09
N GLN A 114 10.52 14.86 -11.17
CA GLN A 114 11.57 13.95 -10.70
C GLN A 114 11.07 13.09 -9.53
N LEU A 115 11.18 11.77 -9.68
CA LEU A 115 10.95 10.83 -8.60
C LEU A 115 12.20 10.74 -7.73
N HIS A 116 12.03 10.90 -6.43
CA HIS A 116 13.08 10.69 -5.43
C HIS A 116 12.95 9.31 -4.80
N SER A 117 14.08 8.61 -4.65
CA SER A 117 14.15 7.38 -3.89
C SER A 117 14.93 7.59 -2.59
N PHE A 118 14.50 6.90 -1.54
CA PHE A 118 15.11 6.97 -0.22
C PHE A 118 15.48 5.57 0.24
N ALA A 119 16.71 5.41 0.70
CA ALA A 119 17.21 4.19 1.31
C ALA A 119 17.86 4.51 2.65
N ILE A 120 17.74 3.61 3.61
CA ILE A 120 18.36 3.72 4.92
C ILE A 120 19.03 2.39 5.26
N GLY A 121 20.21 2.44 5.88
CA GLY A 121 20.94 1.26 6.33
C GLY A 121 22.26 1.65 6.99
N LEU A 122 22.93 0.67 7.58
CA LEU A 122 24.28 0.84 8.11
C LEU A 122 25.28 1.04 6.97
N GLU A 123 26.35 1.76 7.25
CA GLU A 123 27.45 1.93 6.31
C GLU A 123 28.03 0.56 5.91
N GLY A 124 28.19 0.33 4.60
CA GLY A 124 28.64 -0.96 4.05
C GLY A 124 27.56 -2.04 3.95
N ALA A 125 26.31 -1.78 4.32
CA ALA A 125 25.26 -2.76 4.17
C ALA A 125 25.01 -3.11 2.70
N PRO A 126 24.87 -4.41 2.36
CA PRO A 126 24.66 -4.86 0.98
C PRO A 126 23.38 -4.29 0.37
N ASP A 127 22.34 -4.07 1.16
CA ASP A 127 21.07 -3.51 0.70
C ASP A 127 21.23 -2.08 0.18
N LEU A 128 22.06 -1.25 0.83
CA LEU A 128 22.36 0.10 0.33
C LEU A 128 23.11 0.07 -1.00
N ALA A 129 24.02 -0.88 -1.18
CA ALA A 129 24.70 -1.07 -2.47
C ALA A 129 23.71 -1.44 -3.56
N LYS A 130 22.81 -2.39 -3.29
CA LYS A 130 21.76 -2.80 -4.22
C LYS A 130 20.75 -1.67 -4.52
N ALA A 131 20.36 -0.89 -3.52
CA ALA A 131 19.48 0.25 -3.73
C ALA A 131 20.10 1.32 -4.65
N ARG A 132 21.43 1.43 -4.70
CA ARG A 132 22.14 2.35 -5.63
C ARG A 132 22.23 1.83 -7.05
N GLU A 133 22.18 0.51 -7.24
CA GLU A 133 22.22 -0.13 -8.55
C GLU A 133 20.87 -0.04 -9.29
N VAL A 134 19.76 0.07 -8.54
CA VAL A 134 18.38 0.17 -9.05
C VAL A 134 18.04 1.61 -9.49
#